data_48a3a0f059877136b3b5b543eb5836a3
#
_entry.id   48a3a0f059877136b3b5b543eb5836a3
#
_cell.length_a   1.000
_cell.length_b   1.000
_cell.length_c   1.000
_cell.angle_alpha   90.00
_cell.angle_beta   90.00
_cell.angle_gamma   90.00
#
_symmetry.space_group_name_H-M   'P 1'
#
loop_
_entity.id
_entity.type
_entity.pdbx_description
1 polymer ?
#
loop_
_entity_poly.entity_id
_entity_poly.type
_entity_poly.pdbx_seq_one_letter_code
_entity_poly.pdbx_strand_id
1 'polypeptide(L)'
;MKISGSVGGATIAFATDLEANTNSYSLGYTMGDLTLGVTGKNNDDACRNATGFSASYKMGDLSLSAVMSNESNDAEDDTSIGFTYTMDALAVVYTTIQADKDAKFGDEWDASIKYTAGAMSASFATDEASATTVIAEYDLGGATAFVAMNDTEGTTTI
;
A
#
# COMPACT_ATOMS: atom_id res chain seq x y z
N MET A 1 -5.67 -25.35 -9.35
CA MET A 1 -5.24 -25.14 -10.77
C MET A 1 -4.96 -23.66 -10.98
N LYS A 2 -3.93 -23.31 -11.76
CA LYS A 2 -3.59 -21.90 -12.08
C LYS A 2 -3.33 -21.76 -13.58
N ILE A 3 -3.91 -20.74 -14.19
CA ILE A 3 -3.71 -20.38 -15.60
C ILE A 3 -3.39 -18.89 -15.62
N SER A 4 -2.36 -18.50 -16.38
CA SER A 4 -2.00 -17.09 -16.58
C SER A 4 -1.44 -16.87 -17.98
N GLY A 5 -1.64 -15.66 -18.48
CA GLY A 5 -1.15 -15.24 -19.78
C GLY A 5 -1.02 -13.72 -19.88
N SER A 6 -0.26 -13.25 -20.86
CA SER A 6 -0.09 -11.82 -21.15
C SER A 6 -0.06 -11.56 -22.65
N VAL A 7 -0.71 -10.50 -23.08
CA VAL A 7 -0.75 -10.03 -24.50
C VAL A 7 -0.84 -8.51 -24.51
N GLY A 8 0.08 -7.84 -25.22
CA GLY A 8 -0.03 -6.41 -25.52
C GLY A 8 -0.19 -5.49 -24.29
N GLY A 9 0.54 -5.75 -23.20
CA GLY A 9 0.42 -5.00 -21.96
C GLY A 9 -0.73 -5.45 -21.05
N ALA A 10 -1.60 -6.35 -21.52
CA ALA A 10 -2.64 -6.96 -20.69
C ALA A 10 -2.12 -8.25 -20.06
N THR A 11 -2.44 -8.48 -18.80
CA THR A 11 -2.17 -9.70 -18.05
C THR A 11 -3.48 -10.27 -17.51
N ILE A 12 -3.64 -11.58 -17.61
CA ILE A 12 -4.81 -12.28 -17.08
C ILE A 12 -4.29 -13.46 -16.26
N ALA A 13 -4.82 -13.64 -15.06
CA ALA A 13 -4.60 -14.85 -14.30
C ALA A 13 -5.91 -15.34 -13.67
N PHE A 14 -6.02 -16.65 -13.60
CA PHE A 14 -7.10 -17.34 -12.92
C PHE A 14 -6.51 -18.47 -12.08
N ALA A 15 -6.96 -18.62 -10.86
CA ALA A 15 -6.59 -19.73 -9.99
C ALA A 15 -7.84 -20.30 -9.30
N THR A 16 -7.89 -21.62 -9.16
CA THR A 16 -8.89 -22.30 -8.36
C THR A 16 -8.22 -23.32 -7.44
N ASP A 17 -8.68 -23.36 -6.21
CA ASP A 17 -8.34 -24.34 -5.21
C ASP A 17 -9.60 -25.13 -4.88
N LEU A 18 -9.59 -26.41 -5.25
CA LEU A 18 -10.75 -27.28 -5.09
C LEU A 18 -10.90 -27.82 -3.66
N GLU A 19 -9.80 -27.83 -2.87
CA GLU A 19 -9.85 -28.27 -1.47
C GLU A 19 -10.40 -27.14 -0.58
N ALA A 20 -9.98 -25.90 -0.86
CA ALA A 20 -10.43 -24.72 -0.14
C ALA A 20 -11.65 -24.05 -0.77
N ASN A 21 -12.23 -24.65 -1.83
CA ASN A 21 -13.36 -24.12 -2.58
C ASN A 21 -13.24 -22.61 -2.90
N THR A 22 -12.02 -22.19 -3.32
CA THR A 22 -11.69 -20.81 -3.62
C THR A 22 -11.35 -20.62 -5.09
N ASN A 23 -11.84 -19.53 -5.63
CA ASN A 23 -11.49 -19.07 -6.98
C ASN A 23 -10.93 -17.65 -6.89
N SER A 24 -9.93 -17.35 -7.70
CA SER A 24 -9.41 -16.00 -7.83
C SER A 24 -9.10 -15.67 -9.28
N TYR A 25 -9.29 -14.40 -9.63
CA TYR A 25 -8.92 -13.89 -10.94
C TYR A 25 -8.21 -12.54 -10.79
N SER A 26 -7.36 -12.24 -11.74
CA SER A 26 -6.78 -10.92 -11.89
C SER A 26 -6.68 -10.54 -13.36
N LEU A 27 -6.97 -9.28 -13.63
CA LEU A 27 -6.76 -8.63 -14.90
C LEU A 27 -5.91 -7.40 -14.67
N GLY A 28 -4.79 -7.29 -15.36
CA GLY A 28 -3.93 -6.13 -15.35
C GLY A 28 -3.77 -5.56 -16.75
N TYR A 29 -3.61 -4.25 -16.84
CA TYR A 29 -3.29 -3.57 -18.09
C TYR A 29 -2.27 -2.46 -17.83
N THR A 30 -1.18 -2.48 -18.57
CA THR A 30 -0.12 -1.47 -18.49
C THR A 30 0.01 -0.75 -19.82
N MET A 31 -0.09 0.56 -19.79
CA MET A 31 0.06 1.45 -20.93
C MET A 31 1.02 2.60 -20.58
N GLY A 32 2.27 2.47 -20.99
CA GLY A 32 3.32 3.40 -20.58
C GLY A 32 3.46 3.41 -19.05
N ASP A 33 3.30 4.56 -18.45
CA ASP A 33 3.42 4.77 -17.01
C ASP A 33 2.13 4.50 -16.22
N LEU A 34 1.02 4.18 -16.90
CA LEU A 34 -0.26 3.84 -16.30
C LEU A 34 -0.40 2.32 -16.17
N THR A 35 -0.72 1.87 -14.97
CA THR A 35 -1.08 0.48 -14.69
C THR A 35 -2.47 0.43 -14.06
N LEU A 36 -3.33 -0.41 -14.59
CA LEU A 36 -4.66 -0.67 -14.07
C LEU A 36 -4.76 -2.14 -13.68
N GLY A 37 -5.49 -2.42 -12.61
CA GLY A 37 -5.70 -3.79 -12.14
C GLY A 37 -7.12 -4.02 -11.63
N VAL A 38 -7.61 -5.22 -11.87
CA VAL A 38 -8.85 -5.75 -11.28
C VAL A 38 -8.52 -7.12 -10.72
N THR A 39 -8.90 -7.36 -9.48
CA THR A 39 -8.77 -8.65 -8.83
C THR A 39 -10.11 -9.09 -8.28
N GLY A 40 -10.33 -10.38 -8.21
CA GLY A 40 -11.48 -10.93 -7.52
C GLY A 40 -11.16 -12.26 -6.90
N LYS A 41 -11.77 -12.51 -5.78
CA LYS A 41 -11.68 -13.77 -5.04
C LYS A 41 -13.08 -14.16 -4.58
N ASN A 42 -13.40 -15.43 -4.76
CA ASN A 42 -14.59 -16.05 -4.21
C ASN A 42 -14.14 -17.18 -3.27
N ASN A 43 -14.76 -17.26 -2.11
CA ASN A 43 -14.61 -18.37 -1.17
C ASN A 43 -16.00 -18.85 -0.78
N ASP A 44 -16.47 -19.92 -1.43
CA ASP A 44 -17.82 -20.43 -1.25
C ASP A 44 -18.06 -21.00 0.15
N ASP A 45 -17.04 -21.59 0.78
CA ASP A 45 -17.17 -22.15 2.13
C ASP A 45 -17.31 -21.06 3.21
N ALA A 46 -16.70 -19.91 2.99
CA ALA A 46 -16.79 -18.77 3.91
C ALA A 46 -17.84 -17.74 3.47
N CYS A 47 -18.53 -17.98 2.32
CA CYS A 47 -19.42 -17.00 1.68
C CYS A 47 -18.77 -15.62 1.48
N ARG A 48 -17.46 -15.57 1.25
CA ARG A 48 -16.70 -14.33 1.10
C ARG A 48 -16.34 -14.09 -0.35
N ASN A 49 -16.78 -12.97 -0.87
CA ASN A 49 -16.38 -12.47 -2.17
C ASN A 49 -15.64 -11.16 -1.98
N ALA A 50 -14.46 -11.08 -2.56
CA ALA A 50 -13.69 -9.84 -2.58
C ALA A 50 -13.46 -9.39 -4.01
N THR A 51 -13.61 -8.11 -4.28
CA THR A 51 -13.27 -7.49 -5.55
C THR A 51 -12.36 -6.30 -5.30
N GLY A 52 -11.24 -6.23 -5.99
CA GLY A 52 -10.29 -5.13 -5.89
C GLY A 52 -10.08 -4.43 -7.22
N PHE A 53 -9.94 -3.12 -7.17
CA PHE A 53 -9.53 -2.28 -8.28
C PHE A 53 -8.26 -1.54 -7.88
N SER A 54 -7.32 -1.43 -8.80
CA SER A 54 -6.10 -0.66 -8.59
C SER A 54 -5.78 0.18 -9.82
N ALA A 55 -5.25 1.36 -9.57
CA ALA A 55 -4.68 2.22 -10.58
C ALA A 55 -3.37 2.80 -10.06
N SER A 56 -2.34 2.81 -10.87
CA SER A 56 -1.10 3.51 -10.55
C SER A 56 -0.58 4.24 -11.77
N TYR A 57 -0.04 5.42 -11.54
CA TYR A 57 0.58 6.24 -12.57
C TYR A 57 1.92 6.76 -12.09
N LYS A 58 2.95 6.58 -12.91
CA LYS A 58 4.31 7.03 -12.61
C LYS A 58 4.71 8.14 -13.55
N MET A 59 5.13 9.27 -13.02
CA MET A 59 5.61 10.42 -13.78
C MET A 59 6.97 10.87 -13.23
N GLY A 60 8.05 10.36 -13.83
CA GLY A 60 9.40 10.57 -13.31
C GLY A 60 9.53 10.06 -11.87
N ASP A 61 9.81 10.95 -10.95
CA ASP A 61 10.00 10.66 -9.53
C ASP A 61 8.68 10.62 -8.73
N LEU A 62 7.56 10.99 -9.35
CA LEU A 62 6.24 10.95 -8.72
C LEU A 62 5.51 9.65 -9.08
N SER A 63 5.03 8.95 -8.08
CA SER A 63 4.11 7.83 -8.24
C SER A 63 2.80 8.13 -7.53
N LEU A 64 1.70 7.93 -8.25
CA LEU A 64 0.35 8.03 -7.73
C LEU A 64 -0.27 6.64 -7.71
N SER A 65 -1.00 6.30 -6.67
CA SER A 65 -1.71 5.03 -6.58
C SER A 65 -3.09 5.20 -5.96
N ALA A 66 -4.03 4.39 -6.43
CA ALA A 66 -5.35 4.25 -5.83
C ALA A 66 -5.69 2.76 -5.80
N VAL A 67 -6.18 2.29 -4.68
CA VAL A 67 -6.64 0.92 -4.49
C VAL A 67 -8.00 0.96 -3.81
N MET A 68 -8.93 0.17 -4.32
CA MET A 68 -10.25 -0.03 -3.72
C MET A 68 -10.46 -1.53 -3.57
N SER A 69 -10.91 -1.96 -2.41
CA SER A 69 -11.34 -3.33 -2.18
C SER A 69 -12.74 -3.36 -1.56
N ASN A 70 -13.51 -4.36 -1.95
CA ASN A 70 -14.84 -4.60 -1.43
C ASN A 70 -14.95 -6.08 -1.04
N GLU A 71 -15.37 -6.36 0.18
CA GLU A 71 -15.60 -7.70 0.68
C GLU A 71 -17.07 -7.89 1.12
N SER A 72 -17.73 -8.92 0.60
CA SER A 72 -19.20 -9.08 0.69
C SER A 72 -19.75 -9.51 2.04
N ASN A 73 -18.94 -9.77 3.05
CA ASN A 73 -19.44 -10.27 4.35
C ASN A 73 -18.77 -9.64 5.58
N ASP A 74 -17.80 -8.80 5.41
CA ASP A 74 -17.31 -7.92 6.45
C ASP A 74 -17.61 -6.48 6.03
N ALA A 75 -17.92 -5.65 6.98
CA ALA A 75 -18.39 -4.29 6.78
C ALA A 75 -17.29 -3.34 6.24
N GLU A 76 -16.19 -3.88 5.76
CA GLU A 76 -14.99 -3.12 5.45
C GLU A 76 -14.76 -3.06 3.94
N ASP A 77 -15.27 -1.98 3.35
CA ASP A 77 -14.89 -1.56 2.01
C ASP A 77 -13.70 -0.61 2.12
N ASP A 78 -12.50 -1.12 1.87
CA ASP A 78 -11.27 -0.33 1.96
C ASP A 78 -11.02 0.44 0.68
N THR A 79 -10.87 1.74 0.80
CA THR A 79 -10.35 2.59 -0.27
C THR A 79 -9.10 3.30 0.20
N SER A 80 -8.00 3.09 -0.50
CA SER A 80 -6.76 3.81 -0.23
C SER A 80 -6.32 4.62 -1.43
N ILE A 81 -5.85 5.83 -1.18
CA ILE A 81 -5.17 6.66 -2.16
C ILE A 81 -3.83 7.06 -1.59
N GLY A 82 -2.77 6.81 -2.35
CA GLY A 82 -1.42 7.14 -1.96
C GLY A 82 -0.68 7.93 -3.03
N PHE A 83 0.26 8.74 -2.60
CA PHE A 83 1.30 9.24 -3.48
C PHE A 83 2.67 8.99 -2.87
N THR A 84 3.64 8.75 -3.74
CA THR A 84 5.05 8.66 -3.38
C THR A 84 5.83 9.58 -4.30
N TYR A 85 6.60 10.46 -3.72
CA TYR A 85 7.55 11.31 -4.44
C TYR A 85 8.96 10.98 -4.01
N THR A 86 9.83 10.65 -4.96
CA THR A 86 11.23 10.31 -4.69
C THR A 86 12.12 11.18 -5.55
N MET A 87 13.00 11.95 -4.94
CA MET A 87 13.96 12.80 -5.61
C MET A 87 15.33 12.61 -4.95
N ASP A 88 16.26 11.97 -5.67
CA ASP A 88 17.59 11.62 -5.17
C ASP A 88 17.55 10.93 -3.80
N ALA A 89 17.93 11.68 -2.76
CA ALA A 89 18.03 11.22 -1.38
C ALA A 89 16.71 11.36 -0.59
N LEU A 90 15.71 12.03 -1.14
CA LEU A 90 14.46 12.36 -0.48
C LEU A 90 13.32 11.46 -0.97
N ALA A 91 12.59 10.87 -0.04
CA ALA A 91 11.33 10.20 -0.32
C ALA A 91 10.22 10.79 0.57
N VAL A 92 9.08 11.09 -0.03
CA VAL A 92 7.87 11.54 0.66
C VAL A 92 6.75 10.58 0.29
N VAL A 93 6.04 10.07 1.30
CA VAL A 93 4.91 9.17 1.12
C VAL A 93 3.71 9.73 1.89
N TYR A 94 2.57 9.69 1.26
CA TYR A 94 1.29 9.99 1.89
C TYR A 94 0.28 8.94 1.45
N THR A 95 -0.48 8.42 2.39
CA THR A 95 -1.56 7.48 2.13
C THR A 95 -2.77 7.87 2.96
N THR A 96 -3.93 7.88 2.37
CA THR A 96 -5.19 8.01 3.08
C THR A 96 -6.04 6.77 2.82
N ILE A 97 -6.71 6.29 3.85
CA ILE A 97 -7.50 5.07 3.84
C ILE A 97 -8.91 5.43 4.32
N GLN A 98 -9.89 4.84 3.68
CA GLN A 98 -11.23 4.70 4.21
C GLN A 98 -11.42 3.23 4.55
N ALA A 99 -11.29 2.88 5.81
CA ALA A 99 -11.26 1.49 6.28
C ALA A 99 -12.66 0.92 6.57
N ASP A 100 -13.72 1.71 6.49
CA ASP A 100 -15.10 1.30 6.75
C ASP A 100 -16.06 2.10 5.87
N LYS A 101 -17.20 1.50 5.52
CA LYS A 101 -18.29 2.18 4.79
C LYS A 101 -18.87 3.40 5.52
N ASP A 102 -18.75 3.44 6.85
CA ASP A 102 -19.21 4.52 7.70
C ASP A 102 -18.11 5.57 7.98
N ALA A 103 -16.82 5.23 7.71
CA ALA A 103 -15.69 6.16 7.78
C ALA A 103 -15.73 7.13 6.59
N LYS A 104 -15.33 8.35 6.81
CA LYS A 104 -15.15 9.31 5.71
C LYS A 104 -13.77 9.12 5.10
N PHE A 105 -13.70 9.27 3.79
CA PHE A 105 -12.43 9.31 3.10
C PHE A 105 -11.52 10.40 3.70
N GLY A 106 -10.34 10.00 4.15
CA GLY A 106 -9.39 10.90 4.80
C GLY A 106 -9.48 10.93 6.33
N ASP A 107 -10.37 10.16 6.95
CA ASP A 107 -10.41 10.03 8.42
C ASP A 107 -9.17 9.27 8.93
N GLU A 108 -8.60 8.38 8.11
CA GLU A 108 -7.34 7.71 8.38
C GLU A 108 -6.29 8.11 7.34
N TRP A 109 -5.12 8.51 7.79
CA TRP A 109 -4.01 8.85 6.90
C TRP A 109 -2.66 8.67 7.57
N ASP A 110 -1.66 8.34 6.75
CA ASP A 110 -0.25 8.27 7.11
C ASP A 110 0.56 9.21 6.23
N ALA A 111 1.51 9.89 6.82
CA ALA A 111 2.48 10.70 6.09
C ALA A 111 3.89 10.43 6.58
N SER A 112 4.83 10.29 5.67
CA SER A 112 6.23 10.13 6.03
C SER A 112 7.17 10.85 5.07
N ILE A 113 8.29 11.27 5.60
CA ILE A 113 9.42 11.80 4.85
C ILE A 113 10.69 11.07 5.27
N LYS A 114 11.48 10.63 4.32
CA LYS A 114 12.77 9.98 4.55
C LYS A 114 13.84 10.66 3.70
N TYR A 115 14.95 10.97 4.34
CA TYR A 115 16.16 11.46 3.68
C TYR A 115 17.31 10.48 3.90
N THR A 116 18.02 10.14 2.82
CA THR A 116 19.14 9.19 2.88
C THR A 116 20.37 9.83 2.22
N ALA A 117 21.48 9.93 2.93
CA ALA A 117 22.73 10.49 2.43
C ALA A 117 23.90 9.57 2.80
N GLY A 118 24.39 8.80 1.84
CA GLY A 118 25.45 7.82 2.06
C GLY A 118 25.03 6.78 3.11
N ALA A 119 25.80 6.69 4.19
CA ALA A 119 25.54 5.76 5.29
C ALA A 119 24.47 6.25 6.29
N MET A 120 23.98 7.47 6.14
CA MET A 120 23.03 8.09 7.08
C MET A 120 21.64 8.14 6.49
N SER A 121 20.61 7.82 7.28
CA SER A 121 19.22 8.10 6.96
C SER A 121 18.52 8.76 8.15
N ALA A 122 17.54 9.59 7.84
CA ALA A 122 16.62 10.16 8.80
C ALA A 122 15.20 10.10 8.26
N SER A 123 14.25 9.74 9.10
CA SER A 123 12.83 9.68 8.73
C SER A 123 11.95 10.30 9.81
N PHE A 124 10.86 10.87 9.37
CA PHE A 124 9.75 11.36 10.18
C PHE A 124 8.47 10.76 9.61
N ALA A 125 7.62 10.26 10.46
CA ALA A 125 6.28 9.78 10.10
C ALA A 125 5.25 10.32 11.10
N THR A 126 4.05 10.54 10.62
CA THR A 126 2.90 10.96 11.43
C THR A 126 1.60 10.45 10.80
N ASP A 127 0.56 10.34 11.61
CA ASP A 127 -0.77 9.87 11.24
C ASP A 127 -1.88 10.83 11.70
N GLU A 128 -3.14 10.48 11.44
CA GLU A 128 -4.33 11.25 11.84
C GLU A 128 -4.51 11.35 13.35
N ALA A 129 -3.99 10.40 14.12
CA ALA A 129 -4.02 10.43 15.58
C ALA A 129 -2.94 11.34 16.17
N SER A 130 -2.16 12.02 15.31
CA SER A 130 -1.00 12.83 15.70
C SER A 130 0.12 12.03 16.36
N ALA A 131 0.13 10.71 16.19
CA ALA A 131 1.28 9.92 16.55
C ALA A 131 2.45 10.28 15.63
N THR A 132 3.62 10.44 16.22
CA THR A 132 4.82 10.81 15.46
C THR A 132 5.96 9.84 15.73
N THR A 133 6.69 9.52 14.69
CA THR A 133 7.89 8.67 14.78
C THR A 133 9.06 9.38 14.09
N VAL A 134 10.16 9.50 14.79
CA VAL A 134 11.43 10.02 14.25
C VAL A 134 12.47 8.92 14.38
N ILE A 135 13.14 8.60 13.28
CA ILE A 135 14.24 7.63 13.28
C ILE A 135 15.44 8.24 12.58
N ALA A 136 16.60 8.12 13.21
CA ALA A 136 17.89 8.41 12.59
C ALA A 136 18.76 7.16 12.63
N GLU A 137 19.36 6.80 11.50
CA GLU A 137 20.15 5.59 11.34
C GLU A 137 21.51 5.91 10.72
N TYR A 138 22.53 5.14 11.11
CA TYR A 138 23.85 5.19 10.52
C TYR A 138 24.38 3.78 10.27
N ASP A 139 24.69 3.46 9.01
CA ASP A 139 25.31 2.21 8.60
C ASP A 139 26.81 2.24 8.86
N LEU A 140 27.28 1.34 9.70
CA LEU A 140 28.67 1.16 10.07
C LEU A 140 29.40 0.11 9.20
N GLY A 141 28.75 -0.39 8.13
CA GLY A 141 29.32 -1.38 7.22
C GLY A 141 29.26 -2.85 7.70
N GLY A 142 28.56 -3.11 8.80
CA GLY A 142 28.35 -4.46 9.36
C GLY A 142 27.45 -4.45 10.57
N ALA A 143 27.06 -3.25 11.00
CA ALA A 143 26.08 -2.98 12.04
C ALA A 143 25.37 -1.66 11.72
N THR A 144 24.19 -1.46 12.25
CA THR A 144 23.46 -0.19 12.14
C THR A 144 23.28 0.40 13.54
N ALA A 145 23.73 1.62 13.72
CA ALA A 145 23.40 2.43 14.89
C ALA A 145 22.11 3.20 14.58
N PHE A 146 21.14 3.22 15.49
CA PHE A 146 19.93 4.00 15.30
C PHE A 146 19.46 4.65 16.60
N VAL A 147 18.74 5.75 16.45
CA VAL A 147 17.94 6.40 17.49
C VAL A 147 16.53 6.54 16.97
N ALA A 148 15.57 6.08 17.75
CA ALA A 148 14.14 6.19 17.42
C ALA A 148 13.42 6.90 18.57
N MET A 149 12.54 7.82 18.20
CA MET A 149 11.61 8.50 19.12
C MET A 149 10.22 8.27 18.59
N ASN A 150 9.33 7.87 19.48
CA ASN A 150 7.90 7.72 19.18
C ASN A 150 7.11 8.55 20.19
N ASP A 151 6.19 9.36 19.70
CA ASP A 151 5.25 10.12 20.52
C ASP A 151 3.83 9.72 20.09
N THR A 152 3.10 9.13 21.00
CA THR A 152 1.72 8.71 20.82
C THR A 152 0.89 9.24 21.96
N GLU A 153 -0.02 10.18 21.69
CA GLU A 153 -0.94 10.80 22.65
C GLU A 153 -0.29 11.21 24.01
N GLY A 154 0.84 11.90 23.95
CA GLY A 154 1.53 12.41 25.14
C GLY A 154 2.47 11.42 25.83
N THR A 155 2.79 10.30 25.19
CA THR A 155 3.79 9.34 25.66
C THR A 155 4.97 9.31 24.70
N THR A 156 6.11 9.89 25.10
CA THR A 156 7.36 9.85 24.33
C THR A 156 8.21 8.67 24.77
N THR A 157 8.59 7.82 23.82
CA THR A 157 9.55 6.71 24.04
C THR A 157 10.82 6.99 23.23
N ILE A 158 11.98 6.87 23.88
CA ILE A 158 13.32 7.08 23.29
C ILE A 158 14.06 5.75 23.31
#